data_26fe85f776034510eeece1f9448e025d
#
_entry.id   26fe85f776034510eeece1f9448e025d
#
_cell.length_a   1.000
_cell.length_b   1.000
_cell.length_c   1.000
_cell.angle_alpha   90.00
_cell.angle_beta   90.00
_cell.angle_gamma   90.00
#
_symmetry.space_group_name_H-M   'P 1'
#
loop_
_entity.id
_entity.type
_entity.pdbx_description
1 polymer ?
#
loop_
_entity_poly.entity_id
_entity_poly.type
_entity_poly.pdbx_seq_one_letter_code
_entity_poly.pdbx_strand_id
1 'polypeptide(L)'
;PRRIDNQLRGRAGRQGDPGETRFYLSLEDDLLRLFGGERITNLMERFNLDEDTPIENKTLSKAIENAQTSVESRNFQYRKSTLEYDDVMNKQREIIYGQRKQVLDGMDIKQTVLNMLRSSIEGQAAFAFGEHDKTDDEHRADALKACEGTYFPRGAVDSSSLSGLSADDLSERFYEAAEKYYEAKEAAVTSPIMRELERVVLLRVVDEYWMDHID
;
A
#
# COMPACT_ATOMS: atom_id res chain seq x y z
N PRO A 1 6.81 -7.74 -29.93
CA PRO A 1 7.02 -8.86 -29.00
C PRO A 1 7.37 -10.14 -29.74
N ARG A 2 8.31 -10.92 -29.22
CA ARG A 2 8.79 -12.18 -29.82
C ARG A 2 7.67 -13.17 -30.14
N ARG A 3 6.61 -13.19 -29.32
CA ARG A 3 5.44 -14.05 -29.58
C ARG A 3 4.72 -13.68 -30.89
N ILE A 4 4.58 -12.39 -31.19
CA ILE A 4 3.93 -11.92 -32.43
C ILE A 4 4.86 -12.19 -33.62
N ASP A 5 6.16 -11.96 -33.46
CA ASP A 5 7.17 -12.28 -34.45
C ASP A 5 7.12 -13.78 -34.83
N ASN A 6 7.13 -14.67 -33.83
CA ASN A 6 6.99 -16.12 -34.05
C ASN A 6 5.65 -16.51 -34.70
N GLN A 7 4.54 -15.81 -34.34
CA GLN A 7 3.24 -16.06 -35.00
C GLN A 7 3.24 -15.65 -36.47
N LEU A 8 3.91 -14.55 -36.79
CA LEU A 8 4.05 -14.12 -38.20
C LEU A 8 4.94 -15.08 -39.00
N ARG A 9 6.06 -15.50 -38.42
CA ARG A 9 6.95 -16.48 -39.03
C ARG A 9 6.24 -17.83 -39.22
N GLY A 10 5.43 -18.27 -38.29
CA GLY A 10 4.65 -19.51 -38.37
C GLY A 10 3.50 -19.48 -39.39
N ARG A 11 3.29 -18.38 -40.10
CA ARG A 11 2.34 -18.32 -41.21
C ARG A 11 2.91 -18.82 -42.53
N ALA A 12 4.23 -18.86 -42.67
CA ALA A 12 4.91 -19.46 -43.79
C ALA A 12 5.20 -20.96 -43.50
N GLY A 13 5.27 -21.82 -44.52
CA GLY A 13 5.62 -23.23 -44.38
C GLY A 13 4.60 -24.06 -43.61
N ARG A 14 3.31 -23.77 -43.69
CA ARG A 14 2.26 -24.53 -43.00
C ARG A 14 2.15 -25.94 -43.60
N GLN A 15 1.90 -26.91 -42.72
CA GLN A 15 1.76 -28.36 -43.07
C GLN A 15 3.01 -28.94 -43.73
N GLY A 16 4.19 -28.32 -43.53
CA GLY A 16 5.43 -28.81 -44.11
C GLY A 16 5.75 -28.27 -45.51
N ASP A 17 4.94 -27.33 -46.02
CA ASP A 17 5.24 -26.64 -47.27
C ASP A 17 6.49 -25.74 -47.12
N PRO A 18 7.31 -25.60 -48.18
CA PRO A 18 8.43 -24.70 -48.14
C PRO A 18 7.96 -23.25 -47.98
N GLY A 19 8.58 -22.51 -47.06
CA GLY A 19 8.24 -21.13 -46.77
C GLY A 19 9.46 -20.33 -46.31
N GLU A 20 9.46 -19.04 -46.64
CA GLU A 20 10.49 -18.08 -46.23
C GLU A 20 9.86 -16.90 -45.56
N THR A 21 10.50 -16.41 -44.48
CA THR A 21 10.11 -15.17 -43.82
C THR A 21 11.34 -14.28 -43.61
N ARG A 22 11.21 -13.00 -43.95
CA ARG A 22 12.26 -11.99 -43.74
C ARG A 22 11.71 -10.82 -42.97
N PHE A 23 12.49 -10.29 -42.03
CA PHE A 23 12.20 -9.06 -41.30
C PHE A 23 13.19 -8.01 -41.75
N TYR A 24 12.66 -6.86 -42.10
CA TYR A 24 13.44 -5.66 -42.40
C TYR A 24 13.25 -4.70 -41.23
N LEU A 25 14.33 -4.36 -40.55
CA LEU A 25 14.35 -3.51 -39.37
C LEU A 25 15.37 -2.38 -39.59
N SER A 26 15.00 -1.17 -39.17
CA SER A 26 15.95 -0.07 -39.07
C SER A 26 16.70 -0.12 -37.72
N LEU A 27 17.94 0.27 -37.70
CA LEU A 27 18.71 0.44 -36.46
C LEU A 27 18.22 1.62 -35.63
N GLU A 28 17.44 2.53 -36.24
CA GLU A 28 16.76 3.65 -35.58
C GLU A 28 15.45 3.23 -34.91
N ASP A 29 14.92 2.02 -35.19
CA ASP A 29 13.74 1.51 -34.52
C ASP A 29 13.92 1.49 -33.01
N ASP A 30 12.87 1.83 -32.28
CA ASP A 30 12.85 1.91 -30.81
C ASP A 30 13.40 0.66 -30.14
N LEU A 31 13.18 -0.50 -30.71
CA LEU A 31 13.71 -1.76 -30.21
C LEU A 31 15.23 -1.77 -30.13
N LEU A 32 15.88 -1.35 -31.22
CA LEU A 32 17.34 -1.35 -31.32
C LEU A 32 17.94 -0.12 -30.67
N ARG A 33 17.30 1.03 -30.78
CA ARG A 33 17.71 2.27 -30.09
C ARG A 33 17.73 2.14 -28.58
N LEU A 34 16.70 1.54 -27.98
CA LEU A 34 16.55 1.45 -26.51
C LEU A 34 17.25 0.22 -25.89
N PHE A 35 17.35 -0.88 -26.64
CA PHE A 35 17.83 -2.16 -26.14
C PHE A 35 19.01 -2.75 -26.90
N GLY A 36 19.37 -2.19 -28.05
CA GLY A 36 20.52 -2.61 -28.85
C GLY A 36 21.87 -2.14 -28.31
N GLY A 37 21.84 -1.05 -27.55
CA GLY A 37 22.99 -0.49 -26.86
C GLY A 37 24.14 -0.06 -27.76
N GLU A 38 25.18 0.51 -27.14
CA GLU A 38 26.43 0.98 -27.78
C GLU A 38 27.12 -0.05 -28.68
N ARG A 39 26.85 -1.35 -28.48
CA ARG A 39 27.46 -2.43 -29.28
C ARG A 39 27.05 -2.39 -30.74
N ILE A 40 25.81 -1.99 -31.03
CA ILE A 40 25.32 -1.88 -32.42
C ILE A 40 25.88 -0.61 -33.06
N THR A 41 25.88 0.50 -32.33
CA THR A 41 26.48 1.76 -32.79
C THR A 41 27.98 1.60 -33.11
N ASN A 42 28.74 0.97 -32.20
CA ASN A 42 30.17 0.66 -32.42
C ASN A 42 30.39 -0.31 -33.60
N LEU A 43 29.43 -1.20 -33.89
CA LEU A 43 29.52 -2.12 -35.04
C LEU A 43 29.35 -1.35 -36.36
N MET A 44 28.41 -0.38 -36.39
CA MET A 44 28.18 0.48 -37.57
C MET A 44 29.36 1.40 -37.86
N GLU A 45 29.91 2.05 -36.85
CA GLU A 45 31.08 2.91 -36.98
C GLU A 45 32.33 2.14 -37.51
N ARG A 46 32.45 0.87 -37.08
CA ARG A 46 33.59 0.02 -37.48
C ARG A 46 33.49 -0.45 -38.93
N PHE A 47 32.32 -0.63 -39.48
CA PHE A 47 32.10 -1.19 -40.81
C PHE A 47 31.95 -0.12 -41.90
N ASN A 48 31.88 1.18 -41.52
CA ASN A 48 31.72 2.31 -42.45
C ASN A 48 30.66 2.03 -43.54
N LEU A 49 29.52 1.46 -43.12
CA LEU A 49 28.46 0.98 -44.02
C LEU A 49 27.64 2.15 -44.54
N ASP A 50 27.32 2.11 -45.82
CA ASP A 50 26.42 3.06 -46.47
C ASP A 50 25.00 2.87 -45.88
N GLU A 51 24.26 3.97 -45.68
CA GLU A 51 22.95 3.97 -45.00
C GLU A 51 21.91 3.07 -45.68
N ASP A 52 22.03 2.85 -46.97
CA ASP A 52 21.10 2.04 -47.76
C ASP A 52 21.52 0.57 -47.94
N THR A 53 22.61 0.12 -47.31
CA THR A 53 23.12 -1.24 -47.51
C THR A 53 22.45 -2.22 -46.51
N PRO A 54 21.73 -3.25 -47.01
CA PRO A 54 21.15 -4.27 -46.12
C PRO A 54 22.23 -5.09 -45.43
N ILE A 55 22.20 -5.15 -44.12
CA ILE A 55 23.18 -5.87 -43.30
C ILE A 55 22.62 -7.21 -42.90
N GLU A 56 23.12 -8.28 -43.51
CA GLU A 56 22.79 -9.67 -43.10
C GLU A 56 23.95 -10.23 -42.25
N ASN A 57 23.80 -10.19 -40.93
CA ASN A 57 24.80 -10.73 -40.00
C ASN A 57 24.13 -11.48 -38.85
N LYS A 58 24.66 -12.69 -38.55
CA LYS A 58 24.21 -13.51 -37.43
C LYS A 58 24.33 -12.81 -36.08
N THR A 59 25.34 -11.94 -35.93
CA THR A 59 25.55 -11.15 -34.72
C THR A 59 24.40 -10.13 -34.51
N LEU A 60 23.97 -9.48 -35.60
CA LEU A 60 22.85 -8.54 -35.56
C LEU A 60 21.53 -9.27 -35.25
N SER A 61 21.26 -10.43 -35.86
CA SER A 61 20.10 -11.23 -35.55
C SER A 61 20.06 -11.63 -34.07
N LYS A 62 21.19 -12.00 -33.50
CA LYS A 62 21.28 -12.31 -32.07
C LYS A 62 21.11 -11.07 -31.17
N ALA A 63 21.56 -9.90 -31.60
CA ALA A 63 21.33 -8.66 -30.89
C ALA A 63 19.83 -8.28 -30.87
N ILE A 64 19.12 -8.48 -31.99
CA ILE A 64 17.67 -8.28 -32.08
C ILE A 64 16.92 -9.24 -31.15
N GLU A 65 17.28 -10.52 -31.13
CA GLU A 65 16.68 -11.50 -30.21
C GLU A 65 16.89 -11.12 -28.73
N ASN A 66 18.11 -10.67 -28.39
CA ASN A 66 18.40 -10.21 -27.03
C ASN A 66 17.62 -8.96 -26.67
N ALA A 67 17.49 -8.00 -27.59
CA ALA A 67 16.68 -6.82 -27.41
C ALA A 67 15.20 -7.16 -27.18
N GLN A 68 14.63 -8.05 -28.00
CA GLN A 68 13.26 -8.56 -27.82
C GLN A 68 13.08 -9.24 -26.46
N THR A 69 14.01 -10.08 -26.05
CA THR A 69 13.98 -10.74 -24.74
C THR A 69 14.04 -9.75 -23.58
N SER A 70 14.85 -8.70 -23.72
CA SER A 70 14.96 -7.63 -22.71
C SER A 70 13.64 -6.85 -22.57
N VAL A 71 12.99 -6.51 -23.69
CA VAL A 71 11.66 -5.87 -23.69
C VAL A 71 10.61 -6.75 -23.03
N GLU A 72 10.58 -8.04 -23.38
CA GLU A 72 9.63 -8.99 -22.79
C GLU A 72 9.83 -9.15 -21.28
N SER A 73 11.07 -9.28 -20.85
CA SER A 73 11.44 -9.37 -19.42
C SER A 73 11.01 -8.12 -18.66
N ARG A 74 11.27 -6.94 -19.22
CA ARG A 74 10.85 -5.66 -18.61
C ARG A 74 9.32 -5.57 -18.51
N ASN A 75 8.61 -5.89 -19.58
CA ASN A 75 7.15 -5.88 -19.59
C ASN A 75 6.55 -6.94 -18.65
N PHE A 76 7.22 -8.09 -18.52
CA PHE A 76 6.84 -9.09 -17.53
C PHE A 76 6.99 -8.57 -16.10
N GLN A 77 8.12 -7.93 -15.78
CA GLN A 77 8.34 -7.34 -14.46
C GLN A 77 7.30 -6.27 -14.12
N TYR A 78 6.97 -5.38 -15.07
CA TYR A 78 5.91 -4.39 -14.85
C TYR A 78 4.56 -5.04 -14.53
N ARG A 79 4.15 -6.05 -15.32
CA ARG A 79 2.89 -6.76 -15.05
C ARG A 79 2.92 -7.51 -13.73
N LYS A 80 4.04 -8.11 -13.39
CA LYS A 80 4.23 -8.81 -12.11
C LYS A 80 4.10 -7.83 -10.93
N SER A 81 4.80 -6.71 -10.98
CA SER A 81 4.70 -5.67 -9.95
C SER A 81 3.28 -5.13 -9.78
N THR A 82 2.58 -4.88 -10.89
CA THR A 82 1.18 -4.43 -10.85
C THR A 82 0.29 -5.48 -10.19
N LEU A 83 0.47 -6.75 -10.53
CA LEU A 83 -0.31 -7.85 -9.93
C LEU A 83 -0.03 -8.00 -8.42
N GLU A 84 1.24 -7.91 -8.03
CA GLU A 84 1.64 -7.97 -6.62
C GLU A 84 1.03 -6.81 -5.81
N TYR A 85 0.94 -5.62 -6.43
CA TYR A 85 0.29 -4.47 -5.82
C TYR A 85 -1.23 -4.69 -5.69
N ASP A 86 -1.88 -5.16 -6.76
CA ASP A 86 -3.31 -5.48 -6.75
C ASP A 86 -3.66 -6.53 -5.70
N ASP A 87 -2.81 -7.54 -5.48
CA ASP A 87 -3.01 -8.55 -4.45
C ASP A 87 -3.00 -7.95 -3.04
N VAL A 88 -2.10 -7.00 -2.78
CA VAL A 88 -2.06 -6.28 -1.49
C VAL A 88 -3.34 -5.47 -1.31
N MET A 89 -3.74 -4.69 -2.31
CA MET A 89 -4.96 -3.88 -2.28
C MET A 89 -6.22 -4.74 -2.10
N ASN A 90 -6.28 -5.90 -2.75
CA ASN A 90 -7.40 -6.82 -2.59
C ASN A 90 -7.47 -7.40 -1.17
N LYS A 91 -6.35 -7.79 -0.58
CA LYS A 91 -6.30 -8.24 0.83
C LYS A 91 -6.78 -7.17 1.80
N GLN A 92 -6.31 -5.93 1.60
CA GLN A 92 -6.77 -4.80 2.42
C GLN A 92 -8.29 -4.59 2.27
N ARG A 93 -8.79 -4.64 1.03
CA ARG A 93 -10.24 -4.53 0.75
C ARG A 93 -11.05 -5.63 1.43
N GLU A 94 -10.60 -6.88 1.37
CA GLU A 94 -11.26 -8.00 2.04
C GLU A 94 -11.35 -7.80 3.55
N ILE A 95 -10.29 -7.32 4.19
CA ILE A 95 -10.25 -7.02 5.62
C ILE A 95 -11.25 -5.91 5.97
N ILE A 96 -11.17 -4.78 5.28
CA ILE A 96 -12.04 -3.62 5.54
C ILE A 96 -13.51 -3.96 5.29
N TYR A 97 -13.82 -4.63 4.17
CA TYR A 97 -15.19 -5.02 3.87
C TYR A 97 -15.70 -6.12 4.79
N GLY A 98 -14.83 -7.01 5.27
CA GLY A 98 -15.16 -7.99 6.30
C GLY A 98 -15.55 -7.34 7.63
N GLN A 99 -14.75 -6.38 8.09
CA GLN A 99 -15.04 -5.58 9.30
C GLN A 99 -16.33 -4.78 9.14
N ARG A 100 -16.50 -4.08 8.00
CA ARG A 100 -17.70 -3.34 7.68
C ARG A 100 -18.95 -4.22 7.71
N LYS A 101 -18.87 -5.42 7.14
CA LYS A 101 -19.97 -6.37 7.14
C LYS A 101 -20.33 -6.81 8.56
N GLN A 102 -19.37 -7.09 9.42
CA GLN A 102 -19.62 -7.44 10.82
C GLN A 102 -20.39 -6.34 11.56
N VAL A 103 -20.04 -5.08 11.32
CA VAL A 103 -20.75 -3.91 11.88
C VAL A 103 -22.18 -3.81 11.37
N LEU A 104 -22.41 -4.08 10.08
CA LEU A 104 -23.74 -4.07 9.45
C LEU A 104 -24.63 -5.23 9.92
N ASP A 105 -24.05 -6.40 10.13
CA ASP A 105 -24.75 -7.61 10.58
C ASP A 105 -25.15 -7.56 12.08
N GLY A 106 -24.81 -6.47 12.78
CA GLY A 106 -25.28 -6.22 14.15
C GLY A 106 -24.42 -6.86 15.24
N MET A 107 -23.15 -7.12 14.98
CA MET A 107 -22.20 -7.52 16.04
C MET A 107 -22.20 -6.50 17.19
N ASP A 108 -22.01 -6.98 18.41
CA ASP A 108 -21.83 -6.08 19.56
C ASP A 108 -20.55 -5.26 19.40
N ILE A 109 -20.73 -4.01 19.03
CA ILE A 109 -19.64 -3.07 18.70
C ILE A 109 -19.03 -2.49 19.99
N LYS A 110 -19.73 -2.56 21.13
CA LYS A 110 -19.28 -1.97 22.40
C LYS A 110 -17.86 -2.40 22.75
N GLN A 111 -17.60 -3.71 22.75
CA GLN A 111 -16.28 -4.22 23.11
C GLN A 111 -15.19 -3.78 22.09
N THR A 112 -15.56 -3.70 20.82
CA THR A 112 -14.66 -3.22 19.78
C THR A 112 -14.30 -1.75 19.99
N VAL A 113 -15.26 -0.90 20.32
CA VAL A 113 -15.06 0.53 20.64
C VAL A 113 -14.20 0.68 21.89
N LEU A 114 -14.45 -0.09 22.95
CA LEU A 114 -13.67 -0.05 24.17
C LEU A 114 -12.21 -0.51 23.92
N ASN A 115 -12.00 -1.51 23.10
CA ASN A 115 -10.66 -1.97 22.73
C ASN A 115 -9.93 -0.90 21.89
N MET A 116 -10.61 -0.24 20.96
CA MET A 116 -10.05 0.88 20.19
C MET A 116 -9.67 2.05 21.10
N LEU A 117 -10.54 2.37 22.06
CA LEU A 117 -10.31 3.42 23.06
C LEU A 117 -9.05 3.11 23.89
N ARG A 118 -8.92 1.86 24.40
CA ARG A 118 -7.76 1.41 25.14
C ARG A 118 -6.48 1.53 24.30
N SER A 119 -6.46 0.96 23.13
CA SER A 119 -5.27 1.01 22.25
C SER A 119 -4.87 2.44 21.88
N SER A 120 -5.84 3.33 21.70
CA SER A 120 -5.57 4.74 21.38
C SER A 120 -4.96 5.46 22.57
N ILE A 121 -5.44 5.23 23.79
CA ILE A 121 -4.88 5.79 25.03
C ILE A 121 -3.46 5.27 25.29
N GLU A 122 -3.24 3.96 25.14
CA GLU A 122 -1.92 3.33 25.22
C GLU A 122 -0.93 3.96 24.23
N GLY A 123 -1.38 4.17 22.99
CA GLY A 123 -0.59 4.84 21.96
C GLY A 123 -0.20 6.28 22.32
N GLN A 124 -1.12 7.05 22.90
CA GLN A 124 -0.83 8.43 23.37
C GLN A 124 0.14 8.45 24.54
N ALA A 125 -0.05 7.56 25.50
CA ALA A 125 0.88 7.42 26.63
C ALA A 125 2.28 7.02 26.16
N ALA A 126 2.39 5.98 25.33
CA ALA A 126 3.66 5.53 24.77
C ALA A 126 4.37 6.63 23.96
N PHE A 127 3.62 7.39 23.15
CA PHE A 127 4.17 8.51 22.38
C PHE A 127 4.74 9.61 23.28
N ALA A 128 4.01 10.00 24.33
CA ALA A 128 4.47 11.03 25.27
C ALA A 128 5.77 10.61 25.97
N PHE A 129 5.91 9.33 26.37
CA PHE A 129 7.12 8.81 27.00
C PHE A 129 8.26 8.47 26.02
N GLY A 130 8.01 8.51 24.73
CA GLY A 130 9.02 8.27 23.68
C GLY A 130 9.92 9.47 23.40
N GLU A 131 9.63 10.65 23.90
CA GLU A 131 10.45 11.86 23.76
C GLU A 131 11.62 11.84 24.75
N HIS A 132 12.86 11.87 24.26
CA HIS A 132 14.07 11.69 25.11
C HIS A 132 14.54 12.94 25.87
N ASP A 133 13.99 14.13 25.55
CA ASP A 133 14.48 15.41 26.09
C ASP A 133 13.64 15.96 27.26
N LYS A 134 12.68 15.19 27.77
CA LYS A 134 11.74 15.62 28.82
C LYS A 134 11.91 14.82 30.10
N THR A 135 11.49 15.40 31.19
CA THR A 135 11.39 14.69 32.50
C THR A 135 10.11 13.83 32.53
N ASP A 136 10.11 12.82 33.40
CA ASP A 136 8.94 11.92 33.57
C ASP A 136 7.65 12.69 33.93
N ASP A 137 7.74 13.80 34.69
CA ASP A 137 6.59 14.60 35.04
C ASP A 137 6.05 15.40 33.86
N GLU A 138 6.93 15.86 32.96
CA GLU A 138 6.52 16.51 31.71
C GLU A 138 5.85 15.50 30.76
N HIS A 139 6.35 14.27 30.64
CA HIS A 139 5.72 13.20 29.88
C HIS A 139 4.30 12.92 30.37
N ARG A 140 4.09 12.83 31.68
CA ARG A 140 2.76 12.60 32.29
C ARG A 140 1.80 13.76 32.01
N ALA A 141 2.29 14.99 32.10
CA ALA A 141 1.49 16.17 31.79
C ALA A 141 1.08 16.26 30.32
N ASP A 142 1.98 15.92 29.41
CA ASP A 142 1.70 15.91 27.97
C ASP A 142 0.74 14.77 27.60
N ALA A 143 0.91 13.58 28.17
CA ALA A 143 -0.02 12.46 28.01
C ALA A 143 -1.43 12.83 28.50
N LEU A 144 -1.53 13.45 29.68
CA LEU A 144 -2.81 13.92 30.21
C LEU A 144 -3.46 14.93 29.27
N LYS A 145 -2.70 15.92 28.80
CA LYS A 145 -3.19 16.95 27.89
C LYS A 145 -3.65 16.39 26.55
N ALA A 146 -3.00 15.35 26.04
CA ALA A 146 -3.39 14.69 24.80
C ALA A 146 -4.69 13.89 24.95
N CYS A 147 -4.91 13.29 26.12
CA CYS A 147 -6.10 12.46 26.38
C CYS A 147 -7.31 13.26 26.89
N GLU A 148 -7.06 14.32 27.66
CA GLU A 148 -8.09 15.14 28.25
C GLU A 148 -8.87 15.95 27.18
N GLY A 149 -10.18 15.95 27.27
CA GLY A 149 -11.05 16.57 26.28
C GLY A 149 -11.33 15.71 25.04
N THR A 150 -10.50 14.73 24.76
CA THR A 150 -10.70 13.76 23.68
C THR A 150 -11.38 12.49 24.20
N TYR A 151 -10.78 11.83 25.18
CA TYR A 151 -11.29 10.54 25.71
C TYR A 151 -12.11 10.68 26.98
N PHE A 152 -11.83 11.69 27.80
CA PHE A 152 -12.56 12.02 29.03
C PHE A 152 -12.59 13.53 29.27
N PRO A 153 -13.54 14.03 30.10
CA PRO A 153 -13.66 15.46 30.38
C PRO A 153 -12.42 16.02 31.11
N ARG A 154 -12.15 17.31 30.93
CA ARG A 154 -11.12 18.00 31.67
C ARG A 154 -11.38 17.95 33.16
N GLY A 155 -10.34 17.66 33.93
CA GLY A 155 -10.42 17.52 35.39
C GLY A 155 -10.98 16.18 35.88
N ALA A 156 -11.23 15.22 34.98
CA ALA A 156 -11.66 13.85 35.36
C ALA A 156 -10.53 13.06 36.04
N VAL A 157 -9.28 13.41 35.73
CA VAL A 157 -8.08 12.80 36.33
C VAL A 157 -7.29 13.93 36.98
N ASP A 158 -6.97 13.76 38.27
CA ASP A 158 -6.15 14.73 39.02
C ASP A 158 -4.68 14.55 38.66
N SER A 159 -4.03 15.60 38.17
CA SER A 159 -2.62 15.62 37.82
C SER A 159 -1.70 15.24 38.99
N SER A 160 -2.08 15.56 40.22
CA SER A 160 -1.32 15.19 41.42
C SER A 160 -1.27 13.66 41.64
N SER A 161 -2.28 12.94 41.19
CA SER A 161 -2.37 11.47 41.31
C SER A 161 -1.51 10.69 40.30
N LEU A 162 -0.89 11.39 39.36
CA LEU A 162 -0.10 10.78 38.28
C LEU A 162 1.38 10.69 38.61
N SER A 163 1.84 11.30 39.67
CA SER A 163 3.26 11.33 40.05
C SER A 163 3.78 9.90 40.32
N GLY A 164 4.89 9.57 39.70
CA GLY A 164 5.56 8.27 39.86
C GLY A 164 4.95 7.11 39.06
N LEU A 165 3.87 7.31 38.29
CA LEU A 165 3.29 6.25 37.45
C LEU A 165 4.17 6.01 36.20
N SER A 166 4.25 4.72 35.81
CA SER A 166 4.81 4.30 34.52
C SER A 166 3.85 4.66 33.37
N ALA A 167 4.31 4.50 32.12
CA ALA A 167 3.44 4.70 30.94
C ALA A 167 2.24 3.73 30.95
N ASP A 168 2.46 2.47 31.38
CA ASP A 168 1.42 1.45 31.44
C ASP A 168 0.39 1.75 32.53
N ASP A 169 0.84 2.11 33.74
CA ASP A 169 -0.06 2.49 34.85
C ASP A 169 -0.86 3.77 34.51
N LEU A 170 -0.22 4.69 33.80
CA LEU A 170 -0.85 5.93 33.35
C LEU A 170 -1.95 5.65 32.33
N SER A 171 -1.67 4.77 31.37
CA SER A 171 -2.64 4.38 30.33
C SER A 171 -3.84 3.67 30.93
N GLU A 172 -3.64 2.79 31.91
CA GLU A 172 -4.74 2.14 32.62
C GLU A 172 -5.59 3.13 33.40
N ARG A 173 -4.96 4.11 34.06
CA ARG A 173 -5.68 5.16 34.78
C ARG A 173 -6.52 6.04 33.85
N PHE A 174 -6.00 6.36 32.67
CA PHE A 174 -6.73 7.13 31.66
C PHE A 174 -7.85 6.30 31.06
N TYR A 175 -7.63 5.00 30.82
CA TYR A 175 -8.67 4.10 30.32
C TYR A 175 -9.84 4.00 31.31
N GLU A 176 -9.59 3.82 32.62
CA GLU A 176 -10.63 3.81 33.64
C GLU A 176 -11.48 5.11 33.62
N ALA A 177 -10.84 6.25 33.43
CA ALA A 177 -11.57 7.53 33.34
C ALA A 177 -12.41 7.63 32.06
N ALA A 178 -11.86 7.17 30.96
CA ALA A 178 -12.53 7.12 29.66
C ALA A 178 -13.71 6.15 29.64
N GLU A 179 -13.54 4.95 30.24
CA GLU A 179 -14.62 3.95 30.36
C GLU A 179 -15.78 4.47 31.21
N LYS A 180 -15.50 5.09 32.34
CA LYS A 180 -16.55 5.74 33.17
C LYS A 180 -17.29 6.84 32.41
N TYR A 181 -16.57 7.63 31.63
CA TYR A 181 -17.21 8.67 30.82
C TYR A 181 -18.05 8.07 29.68
N TYR A 182 -17.58 7.02 29.05
CA TYR A 182 -18.34 6.27 28.06
C TYR A 182 -19.64 5.67 28.65
N GLU A 183 -19.54 5.03 29.82
CA GLU A 183 -20.71 4.46 30.52
C GLU A 183 -21.74 5.53 30.92
N ALA A 184 -21.25 6.69 31.39
CA ALA A 184 -22.13 7.82 31.70
C ALA A 184 -22.85 8.34 30.45
N LYS A 185 -22.19 8.42 29.31
CA LYS A 185 -22.82 8.77 28.03
C LYS A 185 -23.84 7.73 27.60
N GLU A 186 -23.52 6.44 27.69
CA GLU A 186 -24.42 5.35 27.34
C GLU A 186 -25.70 5.40 28.22
N ALA A 187 -25.56 5.66 29.53
CA ALA A 187 -26.69 5.80 30.45
C ALA A 187 -27.57 7.02 30.11
N ALA A 188 -26.98 8.10 29.62
CA ALA A 188 -27.72 9.32 29.25
C ALA A 188 -28.57 9.16 27.96
N VAL A 189 -28.06 8.38 26.98
CA VAL A 189 -28.74 8.23 25.68
C VAL A 189 -29.47 6.90 25.50
N THR A 190 -29.30 5.95 26.39
CA THR A 190 -29.71 4.54 26.35
C THR A 190 -28.85 3.65 25.46
N SER A 191 -28.67 2.38 25.88
CA SER A 191 -27.79 1.44 25.13
C SER A 191 -28.18 1.22 23.67
N PRO A 192 -29.46 1.10 23.27
CA PRO A 192 -29.81 0.92 21.86
C PRO A 192 -29.42 2.12 20.98
N ILE A 193 -29.62 3.35 21.48
CA ILE A 193 -29.24 4.57 20.75
C ILE A 193 -27.72 4.67 20.66
N MET A 194 -27.02 4.34 21.75
CA MET A 194 -25.54 4.34 21.73
C MET A 194 -24.97 3.35 20.72
N ARG A 195 -25.50 2.13 20.63
CA ARG A 195 -25.10 1.13 19.60
C ARG A 195 -25.32 1.64 18.18
N GLU A 196 -26.45 2.30 17.93
CA GLU A 196 -26.73 2.87 16.61
C GLU A 196 -25.76 4.02 16.27
N LEU A 197 -25.49 4.90 17.24
CA LEU A 197 -24.53 5.99 17.07
C LEU A 197 -23.12 5.46 16.73
N GLU A 198 -22.64 4.49 17.49
CA GLU A 198 -21.34 3.86 17.26
C GLU A 198 -21.26 3.23 15.88
N ARG A 199 -22.31 2.52 15.45
CA ARG A 199 -22.36 1.91 14.13
C ARG A 199 -22.26 2.95 13.02
N VAL A 200 -23.05 4.01 13.10
CA VAL A 200 -23.04 5.08 12.09
C VAL A 200 -21.69 5.80 12.04
N VAL A 201 -21.13 6.13 13.19
CA VAL A 201 -19.85 6.83 13.27
C VAL A 201 -18.71 5.93 12.75
N LEU A 202 -18.67 4.66 13.18
CA LEU A 202 -17.65 3.72 12.75
C LEU A 202 -17.67 3.49 11.24
N LEU A 203 -18.85 3.26 10.66
CA LEU A 203 -19.01 3.08 9.22
C LEU A 203 -18.55 4.33 8.45
N ARG A 204 -18.94 5.52 8.92
CA ARG A 204 -18.57 6.78 8.28
C ARG A 204 -17.05 6.98 8.29
N VAL A 205 -16.41 6.77 9.43
CA VAL A 205 -14.97 6.92 9.59
C VAL A 205 -14.22 5.91 8.71
N VAL A 206 -14.65 4.64 8.72
CA VAL A 206 -14.05 3.61 7.86
C VAL A 206 -14.18 3.97 6.38
N ASP A 207 -15.35 4.45 5.94
CA ASP A 207 -15.58 4.83 4.55
C ASP A 207 -14.69 6.01 4.13
N GLU A 208 -14.60 7.05 4.97
CA GLU A 208 -13.79 8.25 4.71
C GLU A 208 -12.31 7.89 4.59
N TYR A 209 -11.72 7.21 5.58
CA TYR A 209 -10.32 6.81 5.54
C TYR A 209 -10.00 5.78 4.47
N TRP A 210 -10.96 4.90 4.14
CA TRP A 210 -10.78 3.95 3.05
C TRP A 210 -10.72 4.65 1.69
N MET A 211 -11.59 5.63 1.45
CA MET A 211 -11.56 6.41 0.21
C MET A 211 -10.25 7.18 0.07
N ASP A 212 -9.80 7.85 1.13
CA ASP A 212 -8.52 8.58 1.13
C ASP A 212 -7.30 7.66 0.94
N HIS A 213 -7.43 6.39 1.34
CA HIS A 213 -6.33 5.41 1.22
C HIS A 213 -6.18 4.85 -0.19
N ILE A 214 -7.27 4.76 -0.96
CA ILE A 214 -7.27 4.19 -2.32
C ILE A 214 -7.06 5.24 -3.43
N ASP A 215 -7.18 6.54 -3.13
CA ASP A 215 -6.91 7.67 -4.03
C ASP A 215 -5.42 8.01 -4.04
#